data_04b495b3384c2730a662e27c17d2a7ec
#
_entry.id   04b495b3384c2730a662e27c17d2a7ec
#
_cell.length_a   1.000
_cell.length_b   1.000
_cell.length_c   1.000
_cell.angle_alpha   90.00
_cell.angle_beta   90.00
_cell.angle_gamma   90.00
#
_symmetry.space_group_name_H-M   'P 1'
#
loop_
_entity.id
_entity.type
_entity.pdbx_description
1 polymer ?
#
loop_
_entity_poly.entity_id
_entity_poly.type
_entity_poly.pdbx_seq_one_letter_code
_entity_poly.pdbx_strand_id
1 'polypeptide(L)'
;MAPTVRSFSAELEPLTLIEKFPGAYPGLLESGAGMAAASSGSRFDILPMASGECLSLRSDGRLSGPGAGSHGFFAALDDWWASLRLPEAESLLPFSGGWLLYLGYELASEIEPRLRLPQSPDPVVALAIRAPAAWIRDRATGQAWLMAETGYENLLEQFAERVRGLHTAPAASDAEFLVEEDDPEIFLDAVRRALEYIAAGDVYQTNLSRGWIGRATRPVDPVWIYQRLRASNPSPFAALLRHEDFALLSSSPERLLSIRGNTVSTRPIAGTRPRGATPEADAALIRSLLDNEKERAEHVMLIDLERNDLGRVCVGGTVRVDEYMSVETYAHVHHIVSNVSGRLRNDVSPVDVIRALFPGGTITGCPKVRCMEIIAELEAVGRGAYTGSIGYLNRDGSCDLNILIRTITAQRGLFKFRAGAGIVADSSPTQELAETRAKAEGLLRALVTVR
;
A
#
# COMPACT_ATOMS: atom_id res chain seq x y z
N MET A 1 -5.39 8.19 -28.53
CA MET A 1 -5.58 6.89 -29.23
C MET A 1 -5.70 5.80 -28.18
N ALA A 2 -6.47 4.75 -28.45
CA ALA A 2 -6.57 3.60 -27.54
C ALA A 2 -5.20 2.86 -27.45
N PRO A 3 -4.86 2.27 -26.29
CA PRO A 3 -3.65 1.48 -26.15
C PRO A 3 -3.69 0.22 -27.01
N THR A 4 -2.52 -0.24 -27.45
CA THR A 4 -2.38 -1.55 -28.06
C THR A 4 -2.51 -2.62 -26.98
N VAL A 5 -3.39 -3.61 -27.17
CA VAL A 5 -3.57 -4.76 -26.27
C VAL A 5 -3.42 -6.04 -27.06
N ARG A 6 -2.58 -6.96 -26.56
CA ARG A 6 -2.33 -8.29 -27.15
C ARG A 6 -2.48 -9.37 -26.08
N SER A 7 -3.13 -10.49 -26.40
CA SER A 7 -3.17 -11.65 -25.50
C SER A 7 -1.76 -12.23 -25.32
N PHE A 8 -1.48 -12.72 -24.11
CA PHE A 8 -0.22 -13.35 -23.76
C PHE A 8 -0.49 -14.73 -23.15
N SER A 9 0.07 -15.77 -23.74
CA SER A 9 -0.25 -17.15 -23.40
C SER A 9 0.90 -17.96 -22.78
N ALA A 10 2.11 -17.37 -22.65
CA ALA A 10 3.22 -18.06 -22.03
C ALA A 10 3.13 -18.00 -20.50
N GLU A 11 3.56 -19.06 -19.82
CA GLU A 11 3.79 -19.02 -18.37
C GLU A 11 4.90 -18.03 -18.05
N LEU A 12 4.69 -17.21 -17.06
CA LEU A 12 5.63 -16.19 -16.61
C LEU A 12 5.68 -16.14 -15.08
N GLU A 13 6.91 -16.22 -14.54
CA GLU A 13 7.20 -15.77 -13.17
C GLU A 13 7.76 -14.33 -13.24
N PRO A 14 6.93 -13.31 -12.94
CA PRO A 14 7.32 -11.92 -13.17
C PRO A 14 8.49 -11.46 -12.28
N LEU A 15 8.71 -12.11 -11.14
CA LEU A 15 9.82 -11.79 -10.23
C LEU A 15 11.18 -12.01 -10.89
N THR A 16 11.30 -12.99 -11.80
CA THR A 16 12.56 -13.21 -12.54
C THR A 16 12.91 -12.02 -13.45
N LEU A 17 11.91 -11.36 -14.03
CA LEU A 17 12.14 -10.14 -14.82
C LEU A 17 12.61 -8.98 -13.96
N ILE A 18 12.02 -8.81 -12.79
CA ILE A 18 12.40 -7.74 -11.84
C ILE A 18 13.82 -7.97 -11.31
N GLU A 19 14.17 -9.22 -11.00
CA GLU A 19 15.53 -9.57 -10.54
C GLU A 19 16.57 -9.25 -11.61
N LYS A 20 16.33 -9.65 -12.86
CA LYS A 20 17.30 -9.51 -13.97
C LYS A 20 17.32 -8.12 -14.60
N PHE A 21 16.19 -7.42 -14.64
CA PHE A 21 16.01 -6.15 -15.36
C PHE A 21 15.27 -5.10 -14.52
N PRO A 22 15.76 -4.76 -13.30
CA PRO A 22 15.01 -3.88 -12.38
C PRO A 22 14.74 -2.48 -12.95
N GLY A 23 15.62 -1.96 -13.84
CA GLY A 23 15.41 -0.67 -14.50
C GLY A 23 14.28 -0.68 -15.52
N ALA A 24 13.97 -1.84 -16.11
CA ALA A 24 12.87 -1.98 -17.08
C ALA A 24 11.56 -2.41 -16.40
N TYR A 25 11.64 -3.18 -15.32
CA TYR A 25 10.51 -3.67 -14.53
C TYR A 25 10.67 -3.21 -13.08
N PRO A 26 10.28 -1.97 -12.77
CA PRO A 26 10.57 -1.36 -11.48
C PRO A 26 9.75 -1.93 -10.33
N GLY A 27 8.73 -2.75 -10.61
CA GLY A 27 7.90 -3.33 -9.57
C GLY A 27 6.84 -4.29 -10.10
N LEU A 28 6.08 -4.84 -9.16
CA LEU A 28 4.96 -5.74 -9.39
C LEU A 28 3.86 -5.39 -8.41
N LEU A 29 2.64 -5.26 -8.89
CA LEU A 29 1.45 -5.17 -8.06
C LEU A 29 0.69 -6.49 -8.19
N GLU A 30 0.38 -7.16 -7.08
CA GLU A 30 -0.21 -8.49 -7.07
C GLU A 30 -1.48 -8.58 -6.22
N SER A 31 -2.38 -9.44 -6.65
CA SER A 31 -3.61 -9.81 -5.93
C SER A 31 -3.45 -11.20 -5.32
N GLY A 32 -2.69 -11.30 -4.22
CA GLY A 32 -2.23 -12.59 -3.65
C GLY A 32 -3.26 -13.41 -2.86
N ALA A 33 -4.46 -12.89 -2.54
CA ALA A 33 -5.34 -13.46 -1.52
C ALA A 33 -6.39 -14.49 -2.00
N GLY A 34 -6.26 -15.05 -3.21
CA GLY A 34 -7.18 -16.09 -3.72
C GLY A 34 -8.56 -15.57 -4.13
N MET A 35 -9.49 -16.50 -4.46
CA MET A 35 -10.83 -16.16 -5.00
C MET A 35 -11.75 -15.38 -4.04
N ALA A 36 -11.49 -15.42 -2.73
CA ALA A 36 -12.26 -14.64 -1.75
C ALA A 36 -12.05 -13.13 -1.86
N ALA A 37 -10.98 -12.70 -2.53
CA ALA A 37 -10.68 -11.29 -2.78
C ALA A 37 -11.41 -10.68 -3.99
N ALA A 38 -12.24 -11.44 -4.70
CA ALA A 38 -12.98 -10.93 -5.86
C ALA A 38 -13.95 -9.80 -5.50
N SER A 39 -14.47 -9.79 -4.27
CA SER A 39 -15.32 -8.72 -3.74
C SER A 39 -14.55 -7.43 -3.45
N SER A 40 -13.25 -7.51 -3.12
CA SER A 40 -12.40 -6.35 -2.83
C SER A 40 -11.92 -5.61 -4.09
N GLY A 41 -12.22 -6.13 -5.30
CA GLY A 41 -11.72 -5.58 -6.58
C GLY A 41 -10.23 -5.87 -6.82
N SER A 42 -9.59 -6.68 -5.99
CA SER A 42 -8.22 -7.13 -6.12
C SER A 42 -8.19 -8.43 -6.95
N ARG A 43 -7.95 -8.31 -8.24
CA ARG A 43 -8.10 -9.40 -9.20
C ARG A 43 -6.88 -9.57 -10.11
N PHE A 44 -6.12 -8.50 -10.31
CA PHE A 44 -5.11 -8.47 -11.34
C PHE A 44 -3.70 -8.41 -10.75
N ASP A 45 -2.77 -9.08 -11.45
CA ASP A 45 -1.35 -8.82 -11.30
C ASP A 45 -0.92 -7.87 -12.42
N ILE A 46 -0.11 -6.87 -12.09
CA ILE A 46 0.36 -5.86 -13.03
C ILE A 46 1.88 -5.74 -12.90
N LEU A 47 2.60 -6.02 -13.99
CA LEU A 47 4.04 -5.79 -14.11
C LEU A 47 4.25 -4.57 -15.02
N PRO A 48 4.46 -3.38 -14.48
CA PRO A 48 4.71 -2.17 -15.25
C PRO A 48 6.05 -2.24 -15.99
N MET A 49 6.10 -1.69 -17.19
CA MET A 49 7.30 -1.54 -18.01
C MET A 49 7.69 -0.06 -18.06
N ALA A 50 8.84 0.29 -17.47
CA ALA A 50 9.27 1.67 -17.35
C ALA A 50 9.79 2.25 -18.68
N SER A 51 9.50 3.54 -18.92
CA SER A 51 10.12 4.32 -20.02
C SER A 51 11.49 4.90 -19.67
N GLY A 52 11.86 4.88 -18.39
CA GLY A 52 13.07 5.52 -17.87
C GLY A 52 12.81 6.89 -17.20
N GLU A 53 11.64 7.48 -17.38
CA GLU A 53 11.27 8.74 -16.72
C GLU A 53 10.76 8.46 -15.29
N CYS A 54 11.25 9.26 -14.34
CA CYS A 54 10.88 9.13 -12.92
C CYS A 54 10.88 10.50 -12.24
N LEU A 55 9.78 10.83 -11.57
CA LEU A 55 9.74 11.92 -10.60
C LEU A 55 10.06 11.32 -9.22
N SER A 56 11.05 11.88 -8.53
CA SER A 56 11.56 11.37 -7.26
C SER A 56 11.74 12.48 -6.25
N LEU A 57 11.20 12.30 -5.05
CA LEU A 57 11.49 13.11 -3.86
C LEU A 57 12.34 12.27 -2.91
N ARG A 58 13.54 12.77 -2.58
CA ARG A 58 14.46 12.13 -1.65
C ARG A 58 14.29 12.64 -0.22
N SER A 59 14.80 11.89 0.75
CA SER A 59 14.74 12.26 2.17
C SER A 59 15.56 13.52 2.53
N ASP A 60 16.47 13.95 1.67
CA ASP A 60 17.19 15.22 1.79
C ASP A 60 16.39 16.42 1.23
N GLY A 61 15.16 16.21 0.76
CA GLY A 61 14.27 17.22 0.19
C GLY A 61 14.49 17.47 -1.30
N ARG A 62 15.44 16.77 -1.95
CA ARG A 62 15.71 16.98 -3.38
C ARG A 62 14.61 16.35 -4.23
N LEU A 63 13.90 17.18 -4.99
CA LEU A 63 12.96 16.79 -6.03
C LEU A 63 13.69 16.73 -7.38
N SER A 64 13.48 15.66 -8.15
CA SER A 64 14.10 15.48 -9.48
C SER A 64 13.16 14.74 -10.43
N GLY A 65 13.28 15.03 -11.73
CA GLY A 65 12.48 14.44 -12.78
C GLY A 65 11.47 15.41 -13.40
N PRO A 66 10.47 14.90 -14.17
CA PRO A 66 9.45 15.74 -14.79
C PRO A 66 8.68 16.56 -13.76
N GLY A 67 8.45 17.85 -14.04
CA GLY A 67 7.75 18.76 -13.12
C GLY A 67 8.54 19.19 -11.88
N ALA A 68 9.84 18.86 -11.76
CA ALA A 68 10.66 19.21 -10.58
C ALA A 68 10.85 20.73 -10.33
N GLY A 69 10.39 21.58 -11.25
CA GLY A 69 10.31 23.04 -11.04
C GLY A 69 9.09 23.48 -10.20
N SER A 70 8.14 22.61 -9.93
CA SER A 70 6.94 22.86 -9.15
C SER A 70 7.24 22.85 -7.63
N HIS A 71 6.31 23.38 -6.84
CA HIS A 71 6.42 23.43 -5.38
C HIS A 71 6.01 22.09 -4.74
N GLY A 72 6.93 21.12 -4.71
CA GLY A 72 6.74 19.83 -4.08
C GLY A 72 6.34 18.71 -5.04
N PHE A 73 6.32 17.49 -4.50
CA PHE A 73 6.07 16.27 -5.27
C PHE A 73 4.66 16.19 -5.85
N PHE A 74 3.64 16.52 -5.04
CA PHE A 74 2.25 16.46 -5.50
C PHE A 74 1.97 17.45 -6.62
N ALA A 75 2.49 18.68 -6.53
CA ALA A 75 2.32 19.66 -7.60
C ALA A 75 3.03 19.22 -8.88
N ALA A 76 4.24 18.69 -8.77
CA ALA A 76 4.99 18.15 -9.91
C ALA A 76 4.29 16.95 -10.57
N LEU A 77 3.71 16.06 -9.76
CA LEU A 77 2.95 14.92 -10.25
C LEU A 77 1.68 15.36 -10.98
N ASP A 78 0.97 16.34 -10.44
CA ASP A 78 -0.26 16.86 -11.03
C ASP A 78 0.03 17.55 -12.38
N ASP A 79 1.04 18.40 -12.45
CA ASP A 79 1.50 19.03 -13.69
C ASP A 79 1.91 17.96 -14.73
N TRP A 80 2.63 16.93 -14.30
CA TRP A 80 3.06 15.86 -15.20
C TRP A 80 1.88 15.03 -15.68
N TRP A 81 0.97 14.64 -14.78
CA TRP A 81 -0.26 13.96 -15.16
C TRP A 81 -1.12 14.80 -16.12
N ALA A 82 -1.34 16.08 -15.82
CA ALA A 82 -2.14 16.98 -16.64
C ALA A 82 -1.58 17.13 -18.07
N SER A 83 -0.23 17.13 -18.22
CA SER A 83 0.45 17.22 -19.51
C SER A 83 0.26 15.97 -20.39
N LEU A 84 -0.03 14.82 -19.79
CA LEU A 84 -0.15 13.52 -20.48
C LEU A 84 -1.55 12.92 -20.37
N ARG A 85 -2.49 13.60 -19.70
CA ARG A 85 -3.84 13.07 -19.47
C ARG A 85 -4.56 12.69 -20.76
N LEU A 86 -5.36 11.65 -20.67
CA LEU A 86 -6.27 11.21 -21.72
C LEU A 86 -7.72 11.36 -21.24
N PRO A 87 -8.69 11.52 -22.17
CA PRO A 87 -10.10 11.35 -21.83
C PRO A 87 -10.33 9.96 -21.22
N GLU A 88 -11.32 9.86 -20.35
CA GLU A 88 -11.78 8.58 -19.84
C GLU A 88 -12.08 7.63 -21.00
N ALA A 89 -11.55 6.41 -20.90
CA ALA A 89 -11.78 5.36 -21.88
C ALA A 89 -12.31 4.12 -21.15
N GLU A 90 -13.31 3.46 -21.73
CA GLU A 90 -13.74 2.15 -21.26
C GLU A 90 -12.60 1.14 -21.51
N SER A 91 -11.82 0.85 -20.48
CA SER A 91 -10.81 -0.18 -20.51
C SER A 91 -11.26 -1.37 -19.68
N LEU A 92 -11.15 -2.58 -20.24
CA LEU A 92 -11.35 -3.84 -19.51
C LEU A 92 -10.19 -4.16 -18.57
N LEU A 93 -9.03 -3.53 -18.80
CA LEU A 93 -7.81 -3.72 -18.01
C LEU A 93 -7.71 -2.64 -16.93
N PRO A 94 -7.22 -2.98 -15.72
CA PRO A 94 -7.10 -2.02 -14.62
C PRO A 94 -6.04 -0.96 -14.87
N PHE A 95 -4.99 -1.32 -15.61
CA PHE A 95 -3.89 -0.44 -15.99
C PHE A 95 -3.86 -0.25 -17.51
N SER A 96 -3.85 1.00 -17.93
CA SER A 96 -3.88 1.38 -19.36
C SER A 96 -2.72 2.29 -19.77
N GLY A 97 -1.67 2.32 -18.96
CA GLY A 97 -0.52 3.24 -19.06
C GLY A 97 -0.66 4.42 -18.12
N GLY A 98 0.47 4.86 -17.59
CA GLY A 98 0.52 5.92 -16.58
C GLY A 98 1.76 5.81 -15.71
N TRP A 99 1.58 5.72 -14.42
CA TRP A 99 2.67 5.72 -13.43
C TRP A 99 2.49 4.62 -12.38
N LEU A 100 3.59 3.99 -12.00
CA LEU A 100 3.73 3.29 -10.73
C LEU A 100 4.07 4.34 -9.67
N LEU A 101 3.25 4.44 -8.61
CA LEU A 101 3.41 5.40 -7.53
C LEU A 101 3.90 4.73 -6.26
N TYR A 102 4.83 5.39 -5.56
CA TYR A 102 5.16 5.14 -4.16
C TYR A 102 5.11 6.46 -3.39
N LEU A 103 4.41 6.49 -2.27
CA LEU A 103 4.20 7.64 -1.42
C LEU A 103 4.56 7.25 0.02
N GLY A 104 5.68 7.74 0.55
CA GLY A 104 6.07 7.55 1.94
C GLY A 104 5.30 8.48 2.88
N TYR A 105 5.19 8.09 4.14
CA TYR A 105 4.37 8.79 5.14
C TYR A 105 4.72 10.28 5.29
N GLU A 106 6.00 10.63 5.24
CA GLU A 106 6.47 12.00 5.45
C GLU A 106 6.01 12.98 4.35
N LEU A 107 5.51 12.47 3.21
CA LEU A 107 4.88 13.27 2.19
C LEU A 107 3.62 14.01 2.71
N ALA A 108 3.05 13.57 3.83
CA ALA A 108 1.96 14.26 4.51
C ALA A 108 2.32 15.71 4.91
N SER A 109 3.59 16.05 5.06
CA SER A 109 4.04 17.43 5.31
C SER A 109 3.79 18.38 4.14
N GLU A 110 3.68 17.88 2.89
CA GLU A 110 3.26 18.70 1.75
C GLU A 110 1.75 18.99 1.75
N ILE A 111 0.95 18.11 2.39
CA ILE A 111 -0.50 18.28 2.50
C ILE A 111 -0.85 19.21 3.67
N GLU A 112 -0.18 18.99 4.80
CA GLU A 112 -0.38 19.74 6.04
C GLU A 112 0.95 20.40 6.49
N PRO A 113 1.28 21.61 5.99
CA PRO A 113 2.60 22.24 6.22
C PRO A 113 2.89 22.58 7.69
N ARG A 114 1.89 22.55 8.55
CA ARG A 114 2.08 22.74 10.01
C ARG A 114 2.68 21.53 10.71
N LEU A 115 2.62 20.34 10.11
CA LEU A 115 3.19 19.13 10.68
C LEU A 115 4.71 19.23 10.77
N ARG A 116 5.25 18.81 11.90
CA ARG A 116 6.69 18.68 12.14
C ARG A 116 7.05 17.21 12.23
N LEU A 117 7.01 16.53 11.07
CA LEU A 117 7.33 15.11 11.00
C LEU A 117 8.85 14.87 11.11
N PRO A 118 9.29 13.81 11.83
CA PRO A 118 10.68 13.36 11.77
C PRO A 118 11.08 13.03 10.34
N GLN A 119 12.38 13.10 10.04
CA GLN A 119 12.89 12.78 8.71
C GLN A 119 12.66 11.30 8.37
N SER A 120 12.32 11.02 7.12
CA SER A 120 12.17 9.65 6.64
C SER A 120 13.43 8.81 6.85
N PRO A 121 13.31 7.59 7.40
CA PRO A 121 14.43 6.65 7.51
C PRO A 121 14.80 5.99 6.18
N ASP A 122 13.99 6.17 5.14
CA ASP A 122 14.19 5.65 3.80
C ASP A 122 14.82 6.73 2.90
N PRO A 123 15.66 6.36 1.92
CA PRO A 123 16.36 7.33 1.06
C PRO A 123 15.42 8.08 0.12
N VAL A 124 14.24 7.52 -0.11
CA VAL A 124 13.22 8.03 -1.03
C VAL A 124 11.92 8.24 -0.27
N VAL A 125 11.34 9.45 -0.39
CA VAL A 125 10.04 9.79 0.22
C VAL A 125 8.90 9.52 -0.75
N ALA A 126 9.09 9.78 -2.05
CA ALA A 126 8.07 9.51 -3.04
C ALA A 126 8.66 9.25 -4.43
N LEU A 127 7.96 8.42 -5.22
CA LEU A 127 8.28 8.10 -6.61
C LEU A 127 7.02 8.10 -7.46
N ALA A 128 7.14 8.63 -8.68
CA ALA A 128 6.23 8.36 -9.78
C ALA A 128 7.07 7.88 -10.97
N ILE A 129 7.01 6.58 -11.26
CA ILE A 129 7.78 5.96 -12.34
C ILE A 129 6.87 5.82 -13.54
N ARG A 130 7.22 6.44 -14.67
CA ARG A 130 6.46 6.37 -15.91
C ARG A 130 6.48 4.97 -16.47
N ALA A 131 5.29 4.39 -16.66
CA ALA A 131 5.08 3.05 -17.16
C ALA A 131 4.06 3.07 -18.31
N PRO A 132 4.50 3.28 -19.56
CA PRO A 132 3.60 3.35 -20.72
C PRO A 132 3.16 1.96 -21.22
N ALA A 133 3.69 0.88 -20.66
CA ALA A 133 3.32 -0.48 -21.01
C ALA A 133 3.28 -1.37 -19.77
N ALA A 134 2.59 -2.50 -19.85
CA ALA A 134 2.53 -3.49 -18.78
C ALA A 134 2.20 -4.89 -19.32
N TRP A 135 2.62 -5.92 -18.58
CA TRP A 135 2.00 -7.23 -18.57
C TRP A 135 0.95 -7.26 -17.45
N ILE A 136 -0.23 -7.79 -17.77
CA ILE A 136 -1.36 -7.84 -16.83
C ILE A 136 -1.95 -9.24 -16.85
N ARG A 137 -2.15 -9.85 -15.69
CA ARG A 137 -2.81 -11.15 -15.53
C ARG A 137 -4.05 -11.03 -14.68
N ASP A 138 -5.15 -11.56 -15.17
CA ASP A 138 -6.37 -11.77 -14.42
C ASP A 138 -6.30 -13.11 -13.68
N ARG A 139 -6.25 -13.08 -12.37
CA ARG A 139 -6.18 -14.28 -11.54
C ARG A 139 -7.47 -15.10 -11.52
N ALA A 140 -8.61 -14.47 -11.83
CA ALA A 140 -9.90 -15.17 -11.85
C ALA A 140 -10.04 -16.06 -13.10
N THR A 141 -9.50 -15.63 -14.24
CA THR A 141 -9.60 -16.35 -15.51
C THR A 141 -8.29 -17.02 -15.94
N GLY A 142 -7.17 -16.62 -15.34
CA GLY A 142 -5.83 -17.03 -15.75
C GLY A 142 -5.34 -16.36 -17.04
N GLN A 143 -6.16 -15.53 -17.68
CA GLN A 143 -5.79 -14.81 -18.89
C GLN A 143 -4.75 -13.72 -18.60
N ALA A 144 -3.85 -13.51 -19.56
CA ALA A 144 -2.88 -12.43 -19.48
C ALA A 144 -2.82 -11.63 -20.77
N TRP A 145 -2.42 -10.37 -20.63
CA TRP A 145 -2.29 -9.42 -21.73
C TRP A 145 -1.01 -8.63 -21.63
N LEU A 146 -0.51 -8.21 -22.78
CA LEU A 146 0.46 -7.15 -22.92
C LEU A 146 -0.29 -5.91 -23.41
N MET A 147 -0.09 -4.78 -22.73
CA MET A 147 -0.63 -3.51 -23.17
C MET A 147 0.48 -2.48 -23.32
N ALA A 148 0.35 -1.58 -24.29
CA ALA A 148 1.22 -0.42 -24.46
C ALA A 148 0.43 0.78 -24.96
N GLU A 149 0.81 1.95 -24.48
CA GLU A 149 0.37 3.21 -25.05
C GLU A 149 0.90 3.37 -26.49
N THR A 150 0.17 4.10 -27.31
CA THR A 150 0.60 4.41 -28.68
C THR A 150 2.00 5.03 -28.70
N GLY A 151 2.90 4.46 -29.49
CA GLY A 151 4.29 4.89 -29.60
C GLY A 151 5.26 4.15 -28.65
N TYR A 152 4.75 3.25 -27.80
CA TYR A 152 5.57 2.45 -26.88
C TYR A 152 5.46 0.94 -27.14
N GLU A 153 4.97 0.52 -28.31
CA GLU A 153 4.79 -0.87 -28.70
C GLU A 153 6.12 -1.66 -28.73
N ASN A 154 7.24 -0.97 -28.91
CA ASN A 154 8.57 -1.56 -28.84
C ASN A 154 8.90 -2.19 -27.47
N LEU A 155 8.28 -1.69 -26.38
CA LEU A 155 8.44 -2.29 -25.05
C LEU A 155 7.83 -3.71 -24.98
N LEU A 156 6.75 -3.98 -25.74
CA LEU A 156 6.16 -5.32 -25.81
C LEU A 156 7.08 -6.30 -26.55
N GLU A 157 7.78 -5.83 -27.57
CA GLU A 157 8.76 -6.64 -28.31
C GLU A 157 9.97 -6.97 -27.44
N GLN A 158 10.51 -5.98 -26.74
CA GLN A 158 11.58 -6.17 -25.76
C GLN A 158 11.17 -7.14 -24.64
N PHE A 159 9.92 -7.03 -24.15
CA PHE A 159 9.38 -7.95 -23.15
C PHE A 159 9.36 -9.39 -23.70
N ALA A 160 8.83 -9.60 -24.90
CA ALA A 160 8.77 -10.91 -25.53
C ALA A 160 10.15 -11.54 -25.76
N GLU A 161 11.16 -10.73 -26.11
CA GLU A 161 12.56 -11.19 -26.25
C GLU A 161 13.15 -11.60 -24.91
N ARG A 162 12.96 -10.80 -23.85
CA ARG A 162 13.45 -11.10 -22.50
C ARG A 162 12.81 -12.38 -21.96
N VAL A 163 11.49 -12.55 -22.12
CA VAL A 163 10.77 -13.75 -21.66
C VAL A 163 11.28 -15.00 -22.36
N ARG A 164 11.54 -14.97 -23.67
CA ARG A 164 12.11 -16.12 -24.41
C ARG A 164 13.47 -16.56 -23.88
N GLY A 165 14.25 -15.66 -23.32
CA GLY A 165 15.55 -15.93 -22.70
C GLY A 165 15.50 -16.33 -21.22
N LEU A 166 14.31 -16.39 -20.61
CA LEU A 166 14.17 -16.76 -19.19
C LEU A 166 13.98 -18.27 -19.05
N HIS A 167 14.95 -18.92 -18.43
CA HIS A 167 14.93 -20.37 -18.18
C HIS A 167 15.01 -20.75 -16.69
N THR A 168 15.04 -19.77 -15.78
CA THR A 168 15.28 -20.01 -14.35
C THR A 168 14.32 -19.21 -13.48
N ALA A 169 13.85 -19.81 -12.37
CA ALA A 169 13.20 -19.11 -11.28
C ALA A 169 14.18 -18.12 -10.60
N PRO A 170 13.68 -17.13 -9.83
CA PRO A 170 14.52 -16.27 -9.02
C PRO A 170 15.49 -17.06 -8.16
N ALA A 171 16.70 -16.52 -7.97
CA ALA A 171 17.75 -17.21 -7.23
C ALA A 171 17.35 -17.44 -5.76
N ALA A 172 17.51 -18.69 -5.29
CA ALA A 172 17.37 -19.01 -3.88
C ALA A 172 18.59 -18.49 -3.08
N SER A 173 18.38 -18.15 -1.81
CA SER A 173 19.45 -17.71 -0.91
C SER A 173 19.43 -18.53 0.38
N ASP A 174 20.61 -18.74 0.97
CA ASP A 174 20.82 -19.32 2.29
C ASP A 174 21.16 -18.25 3.36
N ALA A 175 20.90 -16.98 3.05
CA ALA A 175 21.14 -15.88 3.97
C ALA A 175 20.30 -16.03 5.23
N GLU A 176 20.96 -15.90 6.37
CA GLU A 176 20.33 -15.79 7.68
C GLU A 176 20.18 -14.31 8.05
N PHE A 177 19.25 -14.01 8.98
CA PHE A 177 18.99 -12.66 9.43
C PHE A 177 19.12 -12.56 10.93
N LEU A 178 19.85 -11.55 11.39
CA LEU A 178 19.80 -11.07 12.76
C LEU A 178 18.70 -10.02 12.83
N VAL A 179 17.63 -10.32 13.58
CA VAL A 179 16.48 -9.42 13.71
C VAL A 179 16.41 -8.88 15.12
N GLU A 180 16.32 -7.55 15.21
CA GLU A 180 16.18 -6.79 16.45
C GLU A 180 14.85 -6.06 16.43
N GLU A 181 14.13 -6.00 17.54
CA GLU A 181 12.96 -5.15 17.72
C GLU A 181 13.32 -3.91 18.54
N ASP A 182 12.60 -2.80 18.32
CA ASP A 182 12.71 -1.61 19.18
C ASP A 182 12.41 -1.96 20.64
N ASP A 183 13.03 -1.22 21.57
CA ASP A 183 12.79 -1.40 23.00
C ASP A 183 11.29 -1.35 23.32
N PRO A 184 10.70 -2.42 23.88
CA PRO A 184 9.31 -2.47 24.24
C PRO A 184 8.84 -1.35 25.17
N GLU A 185 9.70 -0.90 26.11
CA GLU A 185 9.33 0.13 27.11
C GLU A 185 9.04 1.47 26.43
N ILE A 186 9.74 1.82 25.35
CA ILE A 186 9.46 3.05 24.58
C ILE A 186 8.01 3.02 24.04
N PHE A 187 7.58 1.89 23.50
CA PHE A 187 6.22 1.74 22.99
C PHE A 187 5.18 1.74 24.12
N LEU A 188 5.46 1.05 25.23
CA LEU A 188 4.55 1.04 26.38
C LEU A 188 4.34 2.44 26.95
N ASP A 189 5.40 3.26 27.06
CA ASP A 189 5.31 4.64 27.50
C ASP A 189 4.55 5.51 26.48
N ALA A 190 4.79 5.34 25.20
CA ALA A 190 4.03 6.03 24.14
C ALA A 190 2.53 5.72 24.21
N VAL A 191 2.15 4.46 24.46
CA VAL A 191 0.73 4.08 24.65
C VAL A 191 0.14 4.75 25.90
N ARG A 192 0.85 4.78 27.04
CA ARG A 192 0.38 5.47 28.26
C ARG A 192 0.10 6.97 27.98
N ARG A 193 1.03 7.64 27.30
CA ARG A 193 0.87 9.05 26.91
C ARG A 193 -0.26 9.27 25.90
N ALA A 194 -0.44 8.35 24.95
CA ALA A 194 -1.58 8.42 24.02
C ALA A 194 -2.92 8.31 24.74
N LEU A 195 -3.02 7.45 25.77
CA LEU A 195 -4.22 7.37 26.63
C LEU A 195 -4.48 8.67 27.41
N GLU A 196 -3.43 9.41 27.82
CA GLU A 196 -3.59 10.74 28.44
C GLU A 196 -4.17 11.74 27.43
N TYR A 197 -3.72 11.76 26.17
CA TYR A 197 -4.29 12.59 25.11
C TYR A 197 -5.75 12.25 24.81
N ILE A 198 -6.10 10.96 24.82
CA ILE A 198 -7.49 10.51 24.64
C ILE A 198 -8.36 10.96 25.84
N ALA A 199 -7.87 10.79 27.06
CA ALA A 199 -8.58 11.22 28.27
C ALA A 199 -8.75 12.77 28.34
N ALA A 200 -7.80 13.51 27.79
CA ALA A 200 -7.88 14.98 27.66
C ALA A 200 -8.85 15.42 26.54
N GLY A 201 -9.33 14.51 25.69
CA GLY A 201 -10.21 14.82 24.58
C GLY A 201 -9.52 15.37 23.33
N ASP A 202 -8.20 15.24 23.22
CA ASP A 202 -7.43 15.64 22.03
C ASP A 202 -7.78 14.79 20.81
N VAL A 203 -7.89 13.47 21.01
CA VAL A 203 -8.17 12.47 19.95
C VAL A 203 -9.07 11.36 20.47
N TYR A 204 -9.81 10.70 19.58
CA TYR A 204 -10.60 9.50 19.89
C TYR A 204 -9.78 8.24 19.78
N GLN A 205 -8.87 8.20 18.81
CA GLN A 205 -7.98 7.09 18.48
C GLN A 205 -6.70 7.65 17.88
N THR A 206 -5.55 7.04 18.19
CA THR A 206 -4.29 7.28 17.48
C THR A 206 -3.58 5.96 17.20
N ASN A 207 -3.00 5.81 16.02
CA ASN A 207 -2.24 4.62 15.64
C ASN A 207 -0.77 4.81 16.01
N LEU A 208 -0.26 4.03 16.95
CA LEU A 208 1.16 4.01 17.33
C LEU A 208 1.87 2.77 16.80
N SER A 209 3.12 2.92 16.40
CA SER A 209 3.91 1.84 15.84
C SER A 209 5.30 1.72 16.44
N ARG A 210 5.93 0.57 16.26
CA ARG A 210 7.31 0.29 16.63
C ARG A 210 8.02 -0.45 15.50
N GLY A 211 9.34 -0.47 15.50
CA GLY A 211 10.18 -0.95 14.42
C GLY A 211 10.87 -2.26 14.71
N TRP A 212 11.29 -2.91 13.63
CA TRP A 212 12.19 -4.06 13.58
C TRP A 212 13.23 -3.83 12.51
N ILE A 213 14.44 -4.29 12.76
CA ILE A 213 15.58 -4.23 11.83
C ILE A 213 16.15 -5.62 11.66
N GLY A 214 16.10 -6.16 10.46
CA GLY A 214 16.78 -7.38 10.04
C GLY A 214 18.08 -7.06 9.32
N ARG A 215 19.19 -7.68 9.71
CA ARG A 215 20.49 -7.58 9.04
C ARG A 215 20.80 -8.93 8.39
N ALA A 216 20.93 -8.93 7.06
CA ALA A 216 21.33 -10.13 6.34
C ALA A 216 22.82 -10.44 6.62
N THR A 217 23.13 -11.70 6.91
CA THR A 217 24.50 -12.16 7.13
C THR A 217 25.34 -12.24 5.86
N ARG A 218 24.65 -12.27 4.69
CA ARG A 218 25.23 -12.29 3.34
C ARG A 218 24.39 -11.41 2.41
N PRO A 219 24.93 -10.97 1.26
CA PRO A 219 24.14 -10.28 0.25
C PRO A 219 22.95 -11.15 -0.19
N VAL A 220 21.76 -10.54 -0.20
CA VAL A 220 20.52 -11.19 -0.62
C VAL A 220 19.73 -10.24 -1.51
N ASP A 221 19.18 -10.75 -2.61
CA ASP A 221 18.31 -9.96 -3.46
C ASP A 221 16.93 -9.80 -2.76
N PRO A 222 16.39 -8.58 -2.66
CA PRO A 222 15.07 -8.34 -2.10
C PRO A 222 13.94 -9.14 -2.76
N VAL A 223 14.07 -9.52 -4.03
CA VAL A 223 13.10 -10.36 -4.76
C VAL A 223 12.91 -11.71 -4.06
N TRP A 224 14.00 -12.32 -3.55
CA TRP A 224 13.90 -13.57 -2.82
C TRP A 224 13.12 -13.43 -1.50
N ILE A 225 13.32 -12.32 -0.77
CA ILE A 225 12.54 -12.03 0.45
C ILE A 225 11.06 -11.80 0.10
N TYR A 226 10.80 -11.06 -0.98
CA TYR A 226 9.42 -10.85 -1.44
C TYR A 226 8.74 -12.17 -1.83
N GLN A 227 9.45 -13.08 -2.47
CA GLN A 227 8.93 -14.41 -2.80
C GLN A 227 8.51 -15.19 -1.55
N ARG A 228 9.29 -15.11 -0.48
CA ARG A 228 8.96 -15.71 0.83
C ARG A 228 7.78 -14.99 1.49
N LEU A 229 7.77 -13.67 1.45
CA LEU A 229 6.67 -12.86 2.00
C LEU A 229 5.35 -13.17 1.29
N ARG A 230 5.36 -13.25 -0.04
CA ARG A 230 4.21 -13.63 -0.86
C ARG A 230 3.64 -15.02 -0.49
N ALA A 231 4.51 -15.96 -0.16
CA ALA A 231 4.12 -17.31 0.24
C ALA A 231 3.62 -17.38 1.70
N SER A 232 4.27 -16.67 2.62
CA SER A 232 3.95 -16.73 4.06
C SER A 232 2.77 -15.84 4.46
N ASN A 233 2.51 -14.77 3.72
CA ASN A 233 1.48 -13.78 4.03
C ASN A 233 0.80 -13.23 2.76
N PRO A 234 0.07 -14.07 2.00
CA PRO A 234 -0.61 -13.62 0.79
C PRO A 234 -1.68 -12.57 1.12
N SER A 235 -1.72 -11.51 0.31
CA SER A 235 -2.56 -10.33 0.57
C SER A 235 -3.15 -9.77 -0.73
N PRO A 236 -4.32 -9.08 -0.67
CA PRO A 236 -5.00 -8.57 -1.86
C PRO A 236 -4.27 -7.43 -2.56
N PHE A 237 -3.45 -6.66 -1.85
CA PHE A 237 -2.72 -5.51 -2.40
C PHE A 237 -1.22 -5.66 -2.16
N ALA A 238 -0.68 -6.84 -2.51
CA ALA A 238 0.76 -7.08 -2.41
C ALA A 238 1.53 -6.29 -3.49
N ALA A 239 2.75 -5.89 -3.17
CA ALA A 239 3.58 -5.12 -4.09
C ALA A 239 5.07 -5.33 -3.85
N LEU A 240 5.83 -5.34 -4.94
CA LEU A 240 7.27 -5.18 -4.95
C LEU A 240 7.62 -3.93 -5.73
N LEU A 241 8.52 -3.09 -5.19
CA LEU A 241 9.12 -1.97 -5.90
C LEU A 241 10.63 -2.04 -5.74
N ARG A 242 11.37 -1.71 -6.82
CA ARG A 242 12.83 -1.52 -6.81
C ARG A 242 13.18 -0.19 -7.47
N HIS A 243 13.98 0.59 -6.78
CA HIS A 243 14.50 1.85 -7.30
C HIS A 243 15.90 2.10 -6.74
N GLU A 244 16.92 2.13 -7.61
CA GLU A 244 18.33 2.21 -7.20
C GLU A 244 18.69 1.10 -6.18
N ASP A 245 19.20 1.46 -4.99
CA ASP A 245 19.54 0.56 -3.89
C ASP A 245 18.40 0.37 -2.86
N PHE A 246 17.22 0.94 -3.14
CA PHE A 246 16.02 0.85 -2.32
C PHE A 246 15.05 -0.18 -2.89
N ALA A 247 14.48 -1.02 -2.04
CA ALA A 247 13.36 -1.88 -2.40
C ALA A 247 12.27 -1.85 -1.34
N LEU A 248 11.03 -2.01 -1.78
CA LEU A 248 9.84 -2.09 -0.94
C LEU A 248 9.12 -3.40 -1.24
N LEU A 249 8.85 -4.17 -0.19
CA LEU A 249 8.23 -5.48 -0.24
C LEU A 249 6.98 -5.46 0.64
N SER A 250 5.82 -5.43 0.02
CA SER A 250 4.55 -5.23 0.71
C SER A 250 3.62 -6.43 0.56
N SER A 251 2.97 -6.75 1.65
CA SER A 251 1.90 -7.75 1.75
C SER A 251 0.67 -7.10 2.40
N SER A 252 0.26 -5.95 1.85
CA SER A 252 -0.81 -5.14 2.43
C SER A 252 -2.20 -5.71 2.18
N PRO A 253 -3.05 -5.78 3.21
CA PRO A 253 -4.46 -6.17 3.05
C PRO A 253 -5.38 -5.02 2.70
N GLU A 254 -4.93 -3.75 2.78
CA GLU A 254 -5.82 -2.59 2.84
C GLU A 254 -5.64 -1.65 1.66
N ARG A 255 -6.77 -1.17 1.12
CA ARG A 255 -6.83 -0.16 0.06
C ARG A 255 -6.91 1.24 0.68
N LEU A 256 -6.09 2.16 0.20
CA LEU A 256 -6.23 3.59 0.49
C LEU A 256 -7.40 4.17 -0.31
N LEU A 257 -7.33 4.06 -1.62
CA LEU A 257 -8.37 4.57 -2.53
C LEU A 257 -8.38 3.83 -3.87
N SER A 258 -9.55 3.86 -4.53
CA SER A 258 -9.70 3.50 -5.93
C SER A 258 -10.50 4.59 -6.66
N ILE A 259 -10.02 5.00 -7.83
CA ILE A 259 -10.75 5.90 -8.74
C ILE A 259 -11.08 5.11 -10.00
N ARG A 260 -12.38 5.08 -10.36
CA ARG A 260 -12.88 4.47 -11.59
C ARG A 260 -13.88 5.43 -12.24
N GLY A 261 -13.52 5.96 -13.39
CA GLY A 261 -14.29 7.05 -13.98
C GLY A 261 -14.43 8.23 -13.01
N ASN A 262 -15.64 8.68 -12.77
CA ASN A 262 -15.93 9.76 -11.84
C ASN A 262 -16.26 9.30 -10.40
N THR A 263 -16.04 8.03 -10.07
CA THR A 263 -16.32 7.46 -8.75
C THR A 263 -15.00 7.20 -8.01
N VAL A 264 -14.90 7.71 -6.80
CA VAL A 264 -13.84 7.36 -5.84
C VAL A 264 -14.42 6.50 -4.75
N SER A 265 -13.64 5.54 -4.28
CA SER A 265 -13.99 4.70 -3.12
C SER A 265 -12.78 4.43 -2.24
N THR A 266 -13.05 4.21 -0.95
CA THR A 266 -12.12 3.72 0.05
C THR A 266 -12.74 2.55 0.80
N ARG A 267 -11.90 1.68 1.39
CA ARG A 267 -12.40 0.43 1.95
C ARG A 267 -11.76 0.16 3.32
N PRO A 268 -12.22 0.88 4.37
CA PRO A 268 -11.70 0.71 5.72
C PRO A 268 -11.96 -0.71 6.24
N ILE A 269 -10.97 -1.24 6.95
CA ILE A 269 -10.99 -2.53 7.61
C ILE A 269 -10.95 -2.28 9.12
N ALA A 270 -11.83 -2.95 9.87
CA ALA A 270 -11.76 -3.02 11.34
C ALA A 270 -12.08 -4.42 11.82
N GLY A 271 -11.56 -4.76 12.99
CA GLY A 271 -11.74 -6.07 13.57
C GLY A 271 -11.09 -7.20 12.77
N THR A 272 -10.50 -8.14 13.46
CA THR A 272 -9.86 -9.31 12.86
C THR A 272 -10.06 -10.53 13.72
N ARG A 273 -10.40 -11.67 13.10
CA ARG A 273 -10.40 -12.98 13.76
C ARG A 273 -9.60 -13.98 12.92
N PRO A 274 -8.86 -14.90 13.57
CA PRO A 274 -8.22 -16.00 12.85
C PRO A 274 -9.27 -16.91 12.21
N ARG A 275 -8.83 -17.72 11.25
CA ARG A 275 -9.67 -18.80 10.71
C ARG A 275 -9.91 -19.90 11.76
N GLY A 276 -11.11 -20.43 11.78
CA GLY A 276 -11.44 -21.59 12.60
C GLY A 276 -10.92 -22.90 12.02
N ALA A 277 -10.57 -23.85 12.88
CA ALA A 277 -10.09 -25.17 12.44
C ALA A 277 -11.20 -26.04 11.81
N THR A 278 -12.48 -25.74 12.10
CA THR A 278 -13.66 -26.40 11.51
C THR A 278 -14.64 -25.35 11.00
N PRO A 279 -15.57 -25.70 10.09
CA PRO A 279 -16.58 -24.76 9.60
C PRO A 279 -17.43 -24.14 10.71
N GLU A 280 -17.74 -24.89 11.77
CA GLU A 280 -18.54 -24.45 12.92
C GLU A 280 -17.76 -23.44 13.77
N ALA A 281 -16.47 -23.71 14.03
CA ALA A 281 -15.57 -22.80 14.73
C ALA A 281 -15.34 -21.53 13.91
N ASP A 282 -15.19 -21.64 12.60
CA ASP A 282 -15.04 -20.53 11.67
C ASP A 282 -16.27 -19.60 11.70
N ALA A 283 -17.47 -20.19 11.63
CA ALA A 283 -18.73 -19.46 11.74
C ALA A 283 -18.93 -18.81 13.13
N ALA A 284 -18.44 -19.43 14.21
CA ALA A 284 -18.50 -18.86 15.55
C ALA A 284 -17.58 -17.62 15.66
N LEU A 285 -16.39 -17.67 15.07
CA LEU A 285 -15.46 -16.53 15.03
C LEU A 285 -16.02 -15.36 14.23
N ILE A 286 -16.68 -15.61 13.09
CA ILE A 286 -17.39 -14.58 12.32
C ILE A 286 -18.48 -13.93 13.16
N ARG A 287 -19.32 -14.73 13.85
CA ARG A 287 -20.35 -14.16 14.74
C ARG A 287 -19.74 -13.31 15.85
N SER A 288 -18.69 -13.81 16.52
CA SER A 288 -18.01 -13.07 17.58
C SER A 288 -17.42 -11.74 17.09
N LEU A 289 -17.01 -11.68 15.82
CA LEU A 289 -16.51 -10.48 15.18
C LEU A 289 -17.63 -9.46 14.94
N LEU A 290 -18.79 -9.92 14.42
CA LEU A 290 -19.95 -9.06 14.12
C LEU A 290 -20.68 -8.58 15.37
N ASP A 291 -20.69 -9.39 16.44
CA ASP A 291 -21.40 -9.10 17.70
C ASP A 291 -20.55 -8.23 18.66
N ASN A 292 -19.28 -7.97 18.35
CA ASN A 292 -18.42 -7.16 19.20
C ASN A 292 -18.76 -5.67 19.07
N GLU A 293 -19.41 -5.12 20.09
CA GLU A 293 -19.87 -3.72 20.10
C GLU A 293 -18.70 -2.71 19.98
N LYS A 294 -17.55 -3.01 20.59
CA LYS A 294 -16.35 -2.15 20.53
C LYS A 294 -15.81 -2.07 19.11
N GLU A 295 -15.60 -3.22 18.45
CA GLU A 295 -15.07 -3.26 17.07
C GLU A 295 -16.05 -2.61 16.07
N ARG A 296 -17.36 -2.76 16.31
CA ARG A 296 -18.38 -2.08 15.51
C ARG A 296 -18.36 -0.55 15.71
N ALA A 297 -18.21 -0.08 16.95
CA ALA A 297 -18.13 1.36 17.24
C ALA A 297 -16.86 1.99 16.62
N GLU A 298 -15.72 1.31 16.73
CA GLU A 298 -14.47 1.68 16.06
C GLU A 298 -14.66 1.75 14.55
N HIS A 299 -15.29 0.74 13.96
CA HIS A 299 -15.53 0.71 12.51
C HIS A 299 -16.44 1.86 12.02
N VAL A 300 -17.48 2.22 12.78
CA VAL A 300 -18.33 3.37 12.49
C VAL A 300 -17.52 4.67 12.49
N MET A 301 -16.62 4.84 13.45
CA MET A 301 -15.74 5.99 13.52
C MET A 301 -14.81 6.07 12.30
N LEU A 302 -14.23 4.94 11.86
CA LEU A 302 -13.41 4.88 10.66
C LEU A 302 -14.22 5.22 9.40
N ILE A 303 -15.44 4.70 9.28
CA ILE A 303 -16.35 5.05 8.18
C ILE A 303 -16.60 6.57 8.14
N ASP A 304 -16.87 7.20 9.28
CA ASP A 304 -17.12 8.65 9.34
C ASP A 304 -15.87 9.45 8.96
N LEU A 305 -14.68 9.01 9.35
CA LEU A 305 -13.43 9.63 8.96
C LEU A 305 -13.23 9.56 7.43
N GLU A 306 -13.44 8.39 6.82
CA GLU A 306 -13.35 8.21 5.36
C GLU A 306 -14.43 9.02 4.61
N ARG A 307 -15.64 9.12 5.16
CA ARG A 307 -16.70 9.98 4.61
C ARG A 307 -16.30 11.46 4.63
N ASN A 308 -15.66 11.91 5.70
CA ASN A 308 -15.16 13.28 5.79
C ASN A 308 -14.08 13.56 4.76
N ASP A 309 -13.12 12.65 4.58
CA ASP A 309 -12.05 12.81 3.60
C ASP A 309 -12.59 12.83 2.16
N LEU A 310 -13.49 11.91 1.82
CA LEU A 310 -14.18 11.88 0.52
C LEU A 310 -15.04 13.14 0.31
N GLY A 311 -15.65 13.68 1.36
CA GLY A 311 -16.43 14.92 1.29
C GLY A 311 -15.65 16.14 0.79
N ARG A 312 -14.33 16.12 0.90
CA ARG A 312 -13.44 17.20 0.42
C ARG A 312 -13.33 17.25 -1.11
N VAL A 313 -13.55 16.13 -1.80
CA VAL A 313 -13.34 15.98 -3.26
C VAL A 313 -14.60 15.55 -4.01
N CYS A 314 -15.62 15.10 -3.31
CA CYS A 314 -16.87 14.64 -3.93
C CYS A 314 -17.92 15.73 -4.06
N VAL A 315 -18.86 15.51 -4.96
CA VAL A 315 -20.08 16.32 -5.10
C VAL A 315 -20.91 16.16 -3.83
N GLY A 316 -21.35 17.26 -3.24
CA GLY A 316 -22.16 17.27 -2.01
C GLY A 316 -23.38 16.34 -2.11
N GLY A 317 -23.60 15.54 -1.05
CA GLY A 317 -24.69 14.58 -0.96
C GLY A 317 -24.48 13.26 -1.75
N THR A 318 -23.31 13.05 -2.38
CA THR A 318 -23.04 11.81 -3.13
C THR A 318 -22.20 10.79 -2.35
N VAL A 319 -21.58 11.21 -1.24
CA VAL A 319 -20.80 10.29 -0.40
C VAL A 319 -21.76 9.36 0.36
N ARG A 320 -21.57 8.06 0.19
CA ARG A 320 -22.41 7.01 0.76
C ARG A 320 -21.60 5.80 1.19
N VAL A 321 -22.15 5.03 2.10
CA VAL A 321 -21.67 3.69 2.47
C VAL A 321 -22.51 2.70 1.67
N ASP A 322 -21.95 2.13 0.62
CA ASP A 322 -22.66 1.21 -0.28
C ASP A 322 -22.44 -0.26 0.06
N GLU A 323 -21.49 -0.56 0.94
CA GLU A 323 -21.30 -1.84 1.61
C GLU A 323 -20.99 -1.58 3.09
N TYR A 324 -21.75 -2.14 4.01
CA TYR A 324 -21.65 -1.83 5.43
C TYR A 324 -21.41 -3.09 6.27
N MET A 325 -20.28 -3.14 6.97
CA MET A 325 -19.89 -4.21 7.89
C MET A 325 -19.97 -5.62 7.28
N SER A 326 -19.54 -5.76 6.03
CA SER A 326 -19.43 -7.08 5.39
C SER A 326 -18.23 -7.84 5.92
N VAL A 327 -18.32 -9.17 6.00
CA VAL A 327 -17.20 -10.01 6.39
C VAL A 327 -16.44 -10.48 5.15
N GLU A 328 -15.17 -10.12 5.07
CA GLU A 328 -14.25 -10.69 4.11
C GLU A 328 -13.41 -11.80 4.75
N THR A 329 -13.34 -12.93 4.06
CA THR A 329 -12.60 -14.11 4.51
C THR A 329 -11.36 -14.30 3.64
N TYR A 330 -10.20 -14.28 4.28
CA TYR A 330 -8.90 -14.54 3.65
C TYR A 330 -8.34 -15.90 4.11
N ALA A 331 -7.15 -16.25 3.62
CA ALA A 331 -6.53 -17.55 3.92
C ALA A 331 -6.36 -17.80 5.43
N HIS A 332 -6.06 -16.75 6.20
CA HIS A 332 -5.70 -16.86 7.63
C HIS A 332 -6.62 -16.09 8.57
N VAL A 333 -7.45 -15.18 8.05
CA VAL A 333 -8.24 -14.25 8.87
C VAL A 333 -9.60 -13.92 8.26
N HIS A 334 -10.52 -13.45 9.11
CA HIS A 334 -11.73 -12.73 8.76
C HIS A 334 -11.59 -11.27 9.17
N HIS A 335 -12.10 -10.35 8.34
CA HIS A 335 -12.17 -8.93 8.62
C HIS A 335 -13.59 -8.39 8.46
N ILE A 336 -13.96 -7.36 9.23
CA ILE A 336 -15.10 -6.50 8.93
C ILE A 336 -14.61 -5.41 7.99
N VAL A 337 -15.31 -5.23 6.88
CA VAL A 337 -14.99 -4.27 5.84
C VAL A 337 -16.25 -3.47 5.48
N SER A 338 -16.08 -2.19 5.20
CA SER A 338 -17.13 -1.37 4.58
C SER A 338 -16.58 -0.69 3.34
N ASN A 339 -17.47 -0.36 2.38
CA ASN A 339 -17.07 0.44 1.24
C ASN A 339 -17.73 1.82 1.34
N VAL A 340 -16.91 2.87 1.28
CA VAL A 340 -17.37 4.25 1.24
C VAL A 340 -17.05 4.79 -0.14
N SER A 341 -18.04 5.31 -0.86
CA SER A 341 -17.88 5.83 -2.21
C SER A 341 -18.50 7.20 -2.38
N GLY A 342 -18.06 7.92 -3.42
CA GLY A 342 -18.63 9.20 -3.79
C GLY A 342 -18.32 9.57 -5.23
N ARG A 343 -19.11 10.48 -5.79
CA ARG A 343 -18.88 11.02 -7.13
C ARG A 343 -17.95 12.22 -7.05
N LEU A 344 -16.83 12.16 -7.77
CA LEU A 344 -15.86 13.25 -7.84
C LEU A 344 -16.48 14.53 -8.44
N ARG A 345 -16.03 15.68 -7.95
CA ARG A 345 -16.27 16.97 -8.61
C ARG A 345 -15.42 17.05 -9.88
N ASN A 346 -15.91 17.79 -10.87
CA ASN A 346 -15.23 17.94 -12.16
C ASN A 346 -13.96 18.83 -12.11
N ASP A 347 -13.78 19.57 -11.02
CA ASP A 347 -12.69 20.52 -10.78
C ASP A 347 -11.52 19.90 -9.98
N VAL A 348 -11.58 18.61 -9.64
CA VAL A 348 -10.53 17.92 -8.90
C VAL A 348 -9.73 16.99 -9.81
N SER A 349 -8.42 16.99 -9.64
CA SER A 349 -7.52 16.04 -10.31
C SER A 349 -7.43 14.73 -9.49
N PRO A 350 -6.94 13.62 -10.06
CA PRO A 350 -6.66 12.42 -9.28
C PRO A 350 -5.61 12.65 -8.19
N VAL A 351 -4.69 13.60 -8.38
CA VAL A 351 -3.69 13.97 -7.37
C VAL A 351 -4.34 14.73 -6.21
N ASP A 352 -5.35 15.57 -6.45
CA ASP A 352 -6.15 16.19 -5.38
C ASP A 352 -6.90 15.14 -4.56
N VAL A 353 -7.40 14.09 -5.21
CA VAL A 353 -8.05 12.97 -4.51
C VAL A 353 -7.05 12.23 -3.61
N ILE A 354 -5.85 11.95 -4.12
CA ILE A 354 -4.78 11.33 -3.32
C ILE A 354 -4.45 12.22 -2.11
N ARG A 355 -4.26 13.53 -2.30
CA ARG A 355 -3.99 14.49 -1.21
C ARG A 355 -5.09 14.55 -0.16
N ALA A 356 -6.34 14.38 -0.56
CA ALA A 356 -7.48 14.42 0.37
C ALA A 356 -7.53 13.20 1.30
N LEU A 357 -7.14 12.01 0.80
CA LEU A 357 -7.22 10.77 1.54
C LEU A 357 -5.92 10.37 2.22
N PHE A 358 -4.77 10.80 1.69
CA PHE A 358 -3.44 10.44 2.20
C PHE A 358 -3.00 11.31 3.40
N PRO A 359 -2.34 10.71 4.42
CA PRO A 359 -2.31 9.27 4.70
C PRO A 359 -3.68 8.76 5.16
N GLY A 360 -3.91 7.44 5.07
CA GLY A 360 -5.19 6.83 5.42
C GLY A 360 -5.63 7.12 6.85
N GLY A 361 -6.93 7.24 7.06
CA GLY A 361 -7.52 7.48 8.38
C GLY A 361 -7.31 6.32 9.35
N THR A 362 -7.44 5.09 8.86
CA THR A 362 -7.32 3.85 9.64
C THR A 362 -5.95 3.67 10.30
N ILE A 363 -4.89 4.27 9.72
CA ILE A 363 -3.50 4.12 10.18
C ILE A 363 -2.93 5.41 10.80
N THR A 364 -3.75 6.45 10.95
CA THR A 364 -3.41 7.69 11.65
C THR A 364 -4.28 7.86 12.90
N GLY A 365 -5.57 8.04 12.73
CA GLY A 365 -6.56 8.20 13.79
C GLY A 365 -7.47 9.39 13.58
N CYS A 366 -8.25 9.75 14.62
CA CYS A 366 -9.29 10.77 14.54
C CYS A 366 -9.22 11.75 15.73
N PRO A 367 -9.13 13.09 15.49
CA PRO A 367 -8.98 13.80 14.20
C PRO A 367 -7.59 13.60 13.56
N LYS A 368 -7.54 13.39 12.23
CA LYS A 368 -6.35 12.96 11.49
C LYS A 368 -5.10 13.80 11.76
N VAL A 369 -5.19 15.12 11.62
CA VAL A 369 -4.01 16.01 11.74
C VAL A 369 -3.48 16.03 13.18
N ARG A 370 -4.36 16.06 14.17
CA ARG A 370 -3.94 16.00 15.58
C ARG A 370 -3.28 14.67 15.93
N CYS A 371 -3.80 13.58 15.39
CA CYS A 371 -3.16 12.25 15.52
C CYS A 371 -1.76 12.24 14.92
N MET A 372 -1.54 12.82 13.74
CA MET A 372 -0.21 12.90 13.12
C MET A 372 0.78 13.74 13.96
N GLU A 373 0.33 14.82 14.61
CA GLU A 373 1.15 15.58 15.56
C GLU A 373 1.57 14.73 16.77
N ILE A 374 0.62 14.01 17.38
CA ILE A 374 0.86 13.11 18.51
C ILE A 374 1.77 11.96 18.13
N ILE A 375 1.56 11.35 16.95
CA ILE A 375 2.41 10.29 16.41
C ILE A 375 3.85 10.78 16.26
N ALA A 376 4.05 11.96 15.68
CA ALA A 376 5.38 12.54 15.49
C ALA A 376 6.09 12.78 16.82
N GLU A 377 5.36 13.23 17.85
CA GLU A 377 5.87 13.44 19.20
C GLU A 377 6.24 12.11 19.89
N LEU A 378 5.32 11.13 19.86
CA LEU A 378 5.45 9.90 20.65
C LEU A 378 6.38 8.87 20.02
N GLU A 379 6.40 8.73 18.69
CA GLU A 379 7.33 7.83 18.01
C GLU A 379 8.72 8.45 17.85
N ALA A 380 8.82 9.78 17.72
CA ALA A 380 10.06 10.56 17.56
C ALA A 380 10.99 10.11 16.44
N VAL A 381 10.50 9.24 15.53
CA VAL A 381 11.22 8.71 14.36
C VAL A 381 10.32 8.76 13.13
N GLY A 382 10.92 8.83 11.95
CA GLY A 382 10.17 8.78 10.70
C GLY A 382 9.58 7.39 10.45
N ARG A 383 8.44 7.35 9.78
CA ARG A 383 7.72 6.12 9.40
C ARG A 383 8.19 5.54 8.08
N GLY A 384 8.72 6.39 7.17
CA GLY A 384 9.15 5.99 5.82
C GLY A 384 8.01 5.38 5.02
N ALA A 385 8.21 4.17 4.55
CA ALA A 385 7.18 3.45 3.80
C ALA A 385 5.98 3.04 4.68
N TYR A 386 6.16 2.82 5.98
CA TYR A 386 5.07 2.40 6.85
C TYR A 386 3.96 3.45 6.89
N THR A 387 2.72 3.02 6.63
CA THR A 387 1.53 3.86 6.52
C THR A 387 1.53 4.83 5.33
N GLY A 388 2.49 4.68 4.43
CA GLY A 388 2.48 5.28 3.11
C GLY A 388 1.55 4.54 2.14
N SER A 389 1.83 4.63 0.84
CA SER A 389 1.00 4.02 -0.21
C SER A 389 1.82 3.57 -1.41
N ILE A 390 1.39 2.50 -2.10
CA ILE A 390 1.88 2.10 -3.41
C ILE A 390 0.72 1.66 -4.30
N GLY A 391 0.86 1.88 -5.59
CA GLY A 391 -0.10 1.44 -6.59
C GLY A 391 0.12 2.13 -7.92
N TYR A 392 -0.92 2.41 -8.66
CA TYR A 392 -0.82 3.04 -9.98
C TYR A 392 -1.78 4.20 -10.16
N LEU A 393 -1.38 5.12 -11.04
CA LEU A 393 -2.20 6.19 -11.58
C LEU A 393 -2.17 6.09 -13.10
N ASN A 394 -3.33 5.98 -13.74
CA ASN A 394 -3.49 5.96 -15.19
C ASN A 394 -3.60 7.39 -15.76
N ARG A 395 -3.36 7.52 -17.05
CA ARG A 395 -3.47 8.79 -17.76
C ARG A 395 -4.91 9.32 -17.86
N ASP A 396 -5.91 8.44 -17.76
CA ASP A 396 -7.33 8.81 -17.71
C ASP A 396 -7.82 9.22 -16.30
N GLY A 397 -6.92 9.19 -15.32
CA GLY A 397 -7.20 9.52 -13.92
C GLY A 397 -7.65 8.34 -13.07
N SER A 398 -7.93 7.18 -13.66
CA SER A 398 -8.19 5.98 -12.84
C SER A 398 -6.95 5.58 -12.03
N CYS A 399 -7.17 5.16 -10.80
CA CYS A 399 -6.12 4.97 -9.80
C CYS A 399 -6.49 3.85 -8.85
N ASP A 400 -5.51 3.11 -8.34
CA ASP A 400 -5.69 2.16 -7.24
C ASP A 400 -4.42 2.16 -6.38
N LEU A 401 -4.58 2.57 -5.12
CA LEU A 401 -3.52 2.72 -4.15
C LEU A 401 -3.85 1.94 -2.88
N ASN A 402 -2.85 1.23 -2.35
CA ASN A 402 -2.95 0.54 -1.07
C ASN A 402 -2.48 1.43 0.10
N ILE A 403 -2.63 0.94 1.33
CA ILE A 403 -1.96 1.44 2.52
C ILE A 403 -0.78 0.53 2.82
N LEU A 404 0.42 1.09 2.97
CA LEU A 404 1.63 0.31 3.23
C LEU A 404 1.73 -0.09 4.71
N ILE A 405 1.04 -1.15 5.05
CA ILE A 405 1.22 -1.94 6.28
C ILE A 405 1.71 -3.34 5.90
N ARG A 406 2.27 -4.09 6.85
CA ARG A 406 2.90 -5.39 6.56
C ARG A 406 3.92 -5.29 5.42
N THR A 407 4.77 -4.29 5.53
CA THR A 407 5.70 -3.88 4.49
C THR A 407 7.12 -3.84 5.03
N ILE A 408 8.05 -4.40 4.27
CA ILE A 408 9.50 -4.37 4.54
C ILE A 408 10.15 -3.41 3.55
N THR A 409 11.00 -2.50 4.02
CA THR A 409 11.93 -1.77 3.17
C THR A 409 13.31 -2.43 3.24
N ALA A 410 13.99 -2.50 2.11
CA ALA A 410 15.32 -3.11 1.99
C ALA A 410 16.29 -2.11 1.39
N GLN A 411 17.43 -1.93 2.05
CA GLN A 411 18.52 -1.10 1.56
C GLN A 411 19.86 -1.60 2.09
N ARG A 412 20.80 -1.90 1.20
CA ARG A 412 22.20 -2.28 1.57
C ARG A 412 22.28 -3.39 2.61
N GLY A 413 21.48 -4.43 2.48
CA GLY A 413 21.45 -5.57 3.40
C GLY A 413 20.71 -5.33 4.72
N LEU A 414 20.11 -4.14 4.90
CA LEU A 414 19.19 -3.84 5.99
C LEU A 414 17.76 -4.00 5.52
N PHE A 415 16.95 -4.70 6.31
CA PHE A 415 15.54 -4.93 6.11
C PHE A 415 14.78 -4.36 7.29
N LYS A 416 14.00 -3.31 7.06
CA LYS A 416 13.28 -2.59 8.11
C LYS A 416 11.79 -2.73 7.91
N PHE A 417 11.04 -2.84 8.99
CA PHE A 417 9.59 -2.77 8.95
C PHE A 417 9.04 -2.27 10.28
N ARG A 418 7.80 -1.81 10.25
CA ARG A 418 7.05 -1.36 11.43
C ARG A 418 5.73 -2.09 11.51
N ALA A 419 5.23 -2.23 12.74
CA ALA A 419 3.88 -2.67 13.02
C ALA A 419 3.29 -1.81 14.13
N GLY A 420 2.00 -1.53 14.05
CA GLY A 420 1.32 -0.63 14.99
C GLY A 420 -0.03 -1.15 15.43
N ALA A 421 -0.59 -0.46 16.42
CA ALA A 421 -1.90 -0.69 16.97
C ALA A 421 -2.67 0.63 17.09
N GLY A 422 -3.99 0.57 16.93
CA GLY A 422 -4.90 1.68 17.16
C GLY A 422 -5.21 1.83 18.64
N ILE A 423 -4.69 2.88 19.26
CA ILE A 423 -4.88 3.14 20.69
C ILE A 423 -6.19 3.87 20.90
N VAL A 424 -7.08 3.30 21.70
CA VAL A 424 -8.38 3.83 22.12
C VAL A 424 -8.49 3.87 23.64
N ALA A 425 -9.52 4.48 24.18
CA ALA A 425 -9.67 4.69 25.64
C ALA A 425 -9.53 3.42 26.49
N ASP A 426 -9.96 2.27 25.98
CA ASP A 426 -9.89 0.98 26.67
C ASP A 426 -8.62 0.18 26.37
N SER A 427 -7.67 0.75 25.64
CA SER A 427 -6.42 0.06 25.26
C SER A 427 -5.56 -0.22 26.50
N SER A 428 -4.93 -1.40 26.51
CA SER A 428 -3.96 -1.79 27.53
C SER A 428 -2.55 -1.81 26.90
N PRO A 429 -1.55 -1.10 27.45
CA PRO A 429 -0.21 -1.04 26.86
C PRO A 429 0.39 -2.40 26.53
N THR A 430 0.22 -3.38 27.42
CA THR A 430 0.75 -4.74 27.22
C THR A 430 0.01 -5.53 26.14
N GLN A 431 -1.30 -5.32 25.99
CA GLN A 431 -2.08 -5.95 24.91
C GLN A 431 -1.72 -5.33 23.56
N GLU A 432 -1.59 -4.01 23.48
CA GLU A 432 -1.18 -3.32 22.25
C GLU A 432 0.24 -3.72 21.81
N LEU A 433 1.17 -3.89 22.77
CA LEU A 433 2.49 -4.44 22.48
C LEU A 433 2.42 -5.85 21.90
N ALA A 434 1.60 -6.73 22.49
CA ALA A 434 1.39 -8.08 21.97
C ALA A 434 0.78 -8.06 20.55
N GLU A 435 -0.14 -7.13 20.28
CA GLU A 435 -0.76 -6.93 18.96
C GLU A 435 0.29 -6.52 17.91
N THR A 436 1.20 -5.59 18.22
CA THR A 436 2.27 -5.21 17.29
C THR A 436 3.14 -6.42 16.93
N ARG A 437 3.47 -7.29 17.88
CA ARG A 437 4.25 -8.51 17.65
C ARG A 437 3.49 -9.51 16.77
N ALA A 438 2.19 -9.70 17.03
CA ALA A 438 1.35 -10.56 16.19
C ALA A 438 1.27 -10.07 14.74
N LYS A 439 1.16 -8.73 14.55
CA LYS A 439 1.17 -8.11 13.21
C LYS A 439 2.54 -8.21 12.51
N ALA A 440 3.63 -8.27 13.26
CA ALA A 440 5.00 -8.44 12.73
C ALA A 440 5.31 -9.87 12.30
N GLU A 441 4.59 -10.88 12.82
CA GLU A 441 4.94 -12.30 12.66
C GLU A 441 5.07 -12.75 11.21
N GLY A 442 4.14 -12.32 10.32
CA GLY A 442 4.20 -12.65 8.89
C GLY A 442 5.47 -12.12 8.21
N LEU A 443 5.93 -10.93 8.60
CA LEU A 443 7.15 -10.31 8.10
C LEU A 443 8.40 -11.01 8.65
N LEU A 444 8.38 -11.36 9.94
CA LEU A 444 9.45 -12.11 10.57
C LEU A 444 9.67 -13.48 9.91
N ARG A 445 8.58 -14.20 9.59
CA ARG A 445 8.66 -15.49 8.86
C ARG A 445 9.29 -15.35 7.47
N ALA A 446 9.12 -14.20 6.81
CA ALA A 446 9.78 -13.94 5.52
C ALA A 446 11.29 -13.75 5.67
N LEU A 447 11.75 -13.19 6.78
CA LEU A 447 13.18 -12.96 7.07
C LEU A 447 13.83 -14.21 7.71
N VAL A 448 13.23 -14.75 8.77
CA VAL A 448 13.81 -15.86 9.52
C VAL A 448 13.45 -17.19 8.87
N THR A 449 14.45 -18.04 8.60
CA THR A 449 14.20 -19.41 8.20
C THR A 449 13.79 -20.20 9.44
N VAL A 450 12.53 -20.64 9.49
CA VAL A 450 12.11 -21.62 10.51
C VAL A 450 12.84 -22.93 10.19
N ARG A 451 13.80 -23.29 11.04
CA ARG A 451 14.45 -24.61 11.00
C ARG A 451 13.54 -25.68 11.54
#